data_554faff32238d8770bc77b059c6e3acf
#
_entry.id   554faff32238d8770bc77b059c6e3acf
#
_cell.length_a   1.000
_cell.length_b   1.000
_cell.length_c   1.000
_cell.angle_alpha   90.00
_cell.angle_beta   90.00
_cell.angle_gamma   90.00
#
_symmetry.space_group_name_H-M   'P 1'
#
loop_
_entity.id
_entity.type
_entity.pdbx_description
1 polymer ?
#
loop_
_entity_poly.entity_id
_entity_poly.type
_entity_poly.pdbx_seq_one_letter_code
_entity_poly.pdbx_strand_id
1 'polypeptide(L)'
;MRLKGIFKEKSSTGKLGILFLLMVVSVILHTLLAQAVIVLFTDITLIAVSMMQFTSQSEIDAVKFIQMLSAIGLFITPTLLYAYLCDFDLKLILNFNRQSLLLAIAIMLLINPFIAFIYEWNMSFNIPDWMLVYDDNAEKITNSFLKMNTLGDLFFNLLVIAIIPAIGEELLFRGYLQQNISQWTGKPHVAIIITAILFSAIHMQFQGFLPRFALGIVLGYLFYWSGSLWLPIIAHLLNNAMAVTFSYPTFSDYAYLTENTATWQQAFFSFMAVGLLVFLLQKNLSIKKD
;
A
#
# COMPACT_ATOMS: atom_id res chain seq x y z
N MET A 1 -35.26 7.71 -2.04
CA MET A 1 -34.84 6.31 -1.92
C MET A 1 -33.49 6.27 -1.15
N ARG A 2 -33.38 5.55 -0.02
CA ARG A 2 -32.10 5.44 0.68
C ARG A 2 -31.24 4.37 -0.02
N LEU A 3 -30.12 4.77 -0.63
CA LEU A 3 -29.20 3.85 -1.31
C LEU A 3 -28.34 3.03 -0.34
N LYS A 4 -28.19 3.49 0.91
CA LYS A 4 -27.40 2.77 1.93
C LYS A 4 -27.99 1.38 2.17
N GLY A 5 -27.14 0.35 2.04
CA GLY A 5 -27.49 -1.04 2.29
C GLY A 5 -28.36 -1.69 1.22
N ILE A 6 -28.55 -1.07 0.04
CA ILE A 6 -29.42 -1.61 -1.03
C ILE A 6 -28.97 -3.02 -1.49
N PHE A 7 -27.69 -3.35 -1.30
CA PHE A 7 -27.11 -4.66 -1.65
C PHE A 7 -26.74 -5.48 -0.42
N LYS A 8 -27.20 -5.12 0.79
CA LYS A 8 -26.86 -5.80 2.04
C LYS A 8 -27.18 -7.29 2.01
N GLU A 9 -28.33 -7.66 1.45
CA GLU A 9 -28.85 -9.03 1.40
C GLU A 9 -28.32 -9.86 0.20
N LYS A 10 -27.43 -9.30 -0.63
CA LYS A 10 -26.81 -10.06 -1.73
C LYS A 10 -25.89 -11.14 -1.19
N SER A 11 -25.76 -12.25 -1.95
CA SER A 11 -24.78 -13.31 -1.65
C SER A 11 -23.35 -12.78 -1.62
N SER A 12 -22.44 -13.48 -0.97
CA SER A 12 -21.01 -13.11 -0.91
C SER A 12 -20.38 -12.96 -2.31
N THR A 13 -20.71 -13.87 -3.24
CA THR A 13 -20.28 -13.77 -4.64
C THR A 13 -20.87 -12.55 -5.35
N GLY A 14 -22.16 -12.26 -5.11
CA GLY A 14 -22.79 -11.06 -5.65
C GLY A 14 -22.15 -9.76 -5.13
N LYS A 15 -21.81 -9.71 -3.85
CA LYS A 15 -21.10 -8.58 -3.23
C LYS A 15 -19.69 -8.41 -3.81
N LEU A 16 -18.97 -9.52 -4.04
CA LEU A 16 -17.65 -9.47 -4.69
C LEU A 16 -17.78 -8.92 -6.13
N GLY A 17 -18.77 -9.37 -6.88
CA GLY A 17 -19.05 -8.85 -8.23
C GLY A 17 -19.36 -7.36 -8.23
N ILE A 18 -20.11 -6.85 -7.23
CA ILE A 18 -20.39 -5.42 -7.08
C ILE A 18 -19.10 -4.65 -6.83
N LEU A 19 -18.23 -5.10 -5.91
CA LEU A 19 -16.97 -4.42 -5.66
C LEU A 19 -16.11 -4.39 -6.93
N PHE A 20 -15.96 -5.53 -7.61
CA PHE A 20 -15.19 -5.61 -8.85
C PHE A 20 -15.69 -4.64 -9.92
N LEU A 21 -17.02 -4.58 -10.14
CA LEU A 21 -17.63 -3.64 -11.06
C LEU A 21 -17.36 -2.18 -10.66
N LEU A 22 -17.50 -1.86 -9.37
CA LEU A 22 -17.21 -0.53 -8.85
C LEU A 22 -15.74 -0.17 -9.06
N MET A 23 -14.79 -1.09 -8.86
CA MET A 23 -13.36 -0.87 -9.10
C MET A 23 -13.08 -0.57 -10.57
N VAL A 24 -13.60 -1.38 -11.50
CA VAL A 24 -13.39 -1.19 -12.94
C VAL A 24 -13.98 0.13 -13.41
N VAL A 25 -15.22 0.42 -13.09
CA VAL A 25 -15.89 1.67 -13.51
C VAL A 25 -15.20 2.88 -12.88
N SER A 26 -14.88 2.81 -11.59
CA SER A 26 -14.29 3.93 -10.87
C SER A 26 -12.88 4.25 -11.36
N VAL A 27 -12.01 3.25 -11.56
CA VAL A 27 -10.65 3.51 -12.05
C VAL A 27 -10.66 4.11 -13.46
N ILE A 28 -11.53 3.63 -14.35
CA ILE A 28 -11.69 4.20 -15.69
C ILE A 28 -12.12 5.67 -15.61
N LEU A 29 -13.16 5.97 -14.82
CA LEU A 29 -13.64 7.35 -14.69
C LEU A 29 -12.61 8.30 -14.11
N HIS A 30 -11.88 7.89 -13.07
CA HIS A 30 -10.84 8.73 -12.45
C HIS A 30 -9.63 8.93 -13.38
N THR A 31 -9.23 7.89 -14.11
CA THR A 31 -8.14 7.99 -15.09
C THR A 31 -8.52 8.92 -16.24
N LEU A 32 -9.75 8.78 -16.79
CA LEU A 32 -10.24 9.67 -17.84
C LEU A 32 -10.37 11.12 -17.33
N LEU A 33 -10.82 11.32 -16.09
CA LEU A 33 -10.87 12.64 -15.48
C LEU A 33 -9.46 13.25 -15.36
N ALA A 34 -8.47 12.48 -14.89
CA ALA A 34 -7.09 12.95 -14.79
C ALA A 34 -6.53 13.36 -16.15
N GLN A 35 -6.74 12.53 -17.18
CA GLN A 35 -6.32 12.82 -18.54
C GLN A 35 -7.02 14.07 -19.11
N ALA A 36 -8.32 14.22 -18.88
CA ALA A 36 -9.06 15.39 -19.32
C ALA A 36 -8.53 16.68 -18.65
N VAL A 37 -8.23 16.64 -17.36
CA VAL A 37 -7.62 17.78 -16.64
C VAL A 37 -6.28 18.14 -17.25
N ILE A 38 -5.40 17.17 -17.52
CA ILE A 38 -4.10 17.43 -18.13
C ILE A 38 -4.26 18.10 -19.51
N VAL A 39 -5.11 17.54 -20.37
CA VAL A 39 -5.33 18.08 -21.74
C VAL A 39 -5.95 19.48 -21.71
N LEU A 40 -6.83 19.77 -20.75
CA LEU A 40 -7.52 21.06 -20.67
C LEU A 40 -6.70 22.18 -20.03
N PHE A 41 -5.77 21.82 -19.14
CA PHE A 41 -5.05 22.82 -18.33
C PHE A 41 -3.53 22.83 -18.54
N THR A 42 -3.01 21.95 -19.41
CA THR A 42 -1.58 21.90 -19.75
C THR A 42 -1.36 21.66 -21.24
N ASP A 43 -0.18 21.98 -21.74
CA ASP A 43 0.24 21.68 -23.12
C ASP A 43 0.86 20.26 -23.26
N ILE A 44 0.71 19.41 -22.23
CA ILE A 44 1.30 18.08 -22.20
C ILE A 44 0.46 17.12 -23.07
N THR A 45 1.11 16.45 -24.01
CA THR A 45 0.45 15.43 -24.83
C THR A 45 0.35 14.10 -24.08
N LEU A 46 -0.81 13.45 -24.14
CA LEU A 46 -0.98 12.11 -23.54
C LEU A 46 -0.07 11.04 -24.18
N ILE A 47 0.41 11.28 -25.40
CA ILE A 47 1.37 10.37 -26.07
C ILE A 47 2.71 10.37 -25.31
N ALA A 48 3.26 11.54 -24.96
CA ALA A 48 4.49 11.62 -24.17
C ALA A 48 4.35 10.90 -22.81
N VAL A 49 3.20 11.09 -22.16
CA VAL A 49 2.87 10.41 -20.89
C VAL A 49 2.79 8.89 -21.06
N SER A 50 2.15 8.40 -22.14
CA SER A 50 1.95 6.96 -22.36
C SER A 50 3.23 6.22 -22.76
N MET A 51 4.18 6.92 -23.38
CA MET A 51 5.47 6.34 -23.78
C MET A 51 6.49 6.31 -22.63
N MET A 52 6.16 6.84 -21.45
CA MET A 52 7.06 6.93 -20.28
C MET A 52 8.43 7.56 -20.61
N GLN A 53 8.47 8.43 -21.62
CA GLN A 53 9.65 9.19 -22.03
C GLN A 53 9.55 10.61 -21.49
N PHE A 54 9.93 10.77 -20.22
CA PHE A 54 9.82 12.05 -19.54
C PHE A 54 11.02 12.95 -19.88
N THR A 55 10.75 14.06 -20.52
CA THR A 55 11.75 15.09 -20.90
C THR A 55 11.71 16.30 -19.96
N SER A 56 10.63 16.44 -19.18
CA SER A 56 10.41 17.57 -18.29
C SER A 56 9.80 17.16 -16.95
N GLN A 57 9.97 17.98 -15.91
CA GLN A 57 9.36 17.80 -14.61
C GLN A 57 7.83 17.85 -14.70
N SER A 58 7.27 18.70 -15.55
CA SER A 58 5.83 18.82 -15.74
C SER A 58 5.19 17.54 -16.30
N GLU A 59 5.89 16.80 -17.17
CA GLU A 59 5.42 15.48 -17.63
C GLU A 59 5.43 14.44 -16.52
N ILE A 60 6.47 14.45 -15.67
CA ILE A 60 6.52 13.57 -14.49
C ILE A 60 5.36 13.88 -13.53
N ASP A 61 5.09 15.16 -13.28
CA ASP A 61 4.00 15.57 -12.39
C ASP A 61 2.62 15.25 -12.97
N ALA A 62 2.45 15.29 -14.29
CA ALA A 62 1.25 14.84 -14.97
C ALA A 62 1.03 13.32 -14.76
N VAL A 63 2.09 12.51 -14.88
CA VAL A 63 2.00 11.07 -14.60
C VAL A 63 1.67 10.80 -13.13
N LYS A 64 2.30 11.51 -12.19
CA LYS A 64 1.96 11.43 -10.76
C LYS A 64 0.49 11.75 -10.52
N PHE A 65 -0.05 12.77 -11.17
CA PHE A 65 -1.46 13.16 -11.04
C PHE A 65 -2.40 12.07 -11.59
N ILE A 66 -2.08 11.48 -12.76
CA ILE A 66 -2.85 10.34 -13.29
C ILE A 66 -2.79 9.17 -12.33
N GLN A 67 -1.61 8.81 -11.83
CA GLN A 67 -1.45 7.71 -10.89
C GLN A 67 -2.23 7.94 -9.60
N MET A 68 -2.21 9.15 -9.06
CA MET A 68 -2.95 9.54 -7.86
C MET A 68 -4.47 9.33 -8.05
N LEU A 69 -5.05 9.90 -9.12
CA LEU A 69 -6.48 9.74 -9.37
C LEU A 69 -6.85 8.30 -9.70
N SER A 70 -6.00 7.58 -10.44
CA SER A 70 -6.22 6.16 -10.73
C SER A 70 -6.20 5.31 -9.45
N ALA A 71 -5.29 5.59 -8.51
CA ALA A 71 -5.23 4.90 -7.22
C ALA A 71 -6.47 5.20 -6.35
N ILE A 72 -6.93 6.45 -6.31
CA ILE A 72 -8.20 6.81 -5.66
C ILE A 72 -9.37 6.05 -6.30
N GLY A 73 -9.41 6.00 -7.63
CA GLY A 73 -10.43 5.30 -8.41
C GLY A 73 -10.39 3.79 -8.25
N LEU A 74 -9.21 3.19 -8.04
CA LEU A 74 -9.06 1.75 -7.89
C LEU A 74 -9.33 1.27 -6.46
N PHE A 75 -8.87 2.01 -5.44
CA PHE A 75 -8.84 1.55 -4.06
C PHE A 75 -9.83 2.27 -3.15
N ILE A 76 -9.88 3.61 -3.17
CA ILE A 76 -10.62 4.39 -2.18
C ILE A 76 -12.10 4.47 -2.55
N THR A 77 -12.40 5.07 -3.70
CA THR A 77 -13.79 5.32 -4.13
C THR A 77 -14.63 4.05 -4.18
N PRO A 78 -14.21 2.94 -4.83
CA PRO A 78 -15.03 1.74 -4.93
C PRO A 78 -15.22 1.06 -3.57
N THR A 79 -14.19 1.04 -2.70
CA THR A 79 -14.30 0.40 -1.39
C THR A 79 -15.24 1.16 -0.47
N LEU A 80 -15.20 2.50 -0.46
CA LEU A 80 -16.12 3.32 0.31
C LEU A 80 -17.56 3.23 -0.23
N LEU A 81 -17.75 3.25 -1.55
CA LEU A 81 -19.06 3.05 -2.18
C LEU A 81 -19.62 1.66 -1.86
N TYR A 82 -18.79 0.63 -1.95
CA TYR A 82 -19.17 -0.73 -1.57
C TYR A 82 -19.64 -0.78 -0.11
N ALA A 83 -18.86 -0.21 0.81
CA ALA A 83 -19.19 -0.18 2.22
C ALA A 83 -20.56 0.50 2.47
N TYR A 84 -20.80 1.60 1.77
CA TYR A 84 -22.10 2.32 1.85
C TYR A 84 -23.26 1.49 1.24
N LEU A 85 -23.08 0.95 0.04
CA LEU A 85 -24.15 0.24 -0.68
C LEU A 85 -24.45 -1.14 -0.08
N CYS A 86 -23.50 -1.80 0.55
CA CYS A 86 -23.65 -3.10 1.19
C CYS A 86 -23.84 -3.02 2.71
N ASP A 87 -23.82 -1.83 3.32
CA ASP A 87 -23.85 -1.61 4.77
C ASP A 87 -22.72 -2.41 5.47
N PHE A 88 -21.51 -2.31 4.92
CA PHE A 88 -20.34 -3.08 5.36
C PHE A 88 -19.43 -2.23 6.26
N ASP A 89 -19.01 -2.79 7.39
CA ASP A 89 -18.14 -2.12 8.36
C ASP A 89 -16.64 -2.31 8.02
N LEU A 90 -16.00 -1.25 7.56
CA LEU A 90 -14.56 -1.21 7.23
C LEU A 90 -13.65 -1.11 8.47
N LYS A 91 -14.22 -1.07 9.69
CA LYS A 91 -13.43 -0.94 10.92
C LYS A 91 -12.61 0.37 11.02
N LEU A 92 -13.16 1.47 10.52
CA LEU A 92 -12.58 2.81 10.60
C LEU A 92 -12.74 3.44 12.00
N ILE A 93 -12.51 2.64 13.04
CA ILE A 93 -12.58 3.06 14.44
C ILE A 93 -11.17 3.16 15.03
N LEU A 94 -10.95 4.13 15.90
CA LEU A 94 -9.70 4.27 16.66
C LEU A 94 -9.73 3.32 17.86
N ASN A 95 -9.35 2.07 17.66
CA ASN A 95 -9.36 1.03 18.70
C ASN A 95 -7.93 0.55 19.01
N PHE A 96 -7.06 1.47 19.36
CA PHE A 96 -5.71 1.19 19.86
C PHE A 96 -5.29 2.27 20.86
N ASN A 97 -4.29 1.96 21.69
CA ASN A 97 -3.73 2.92 22.63
C ASN A 97 -2.39 3.48 22.11
N ARG A 98 -1.87 4.48 22.82
CA ARG A 98 -0.56 5.09 22.50
C ARG A 98 0.57 4.06 22.46
N GLN A 99 0.56 3.08 23.35
CA GLN A 99 1.60 2.05 23.41
C GLN A 99 1.56 1.16 22.16
N SER A 100 0.37 0.73 21.69
CA SER A 100 0.22 -0.05 20.46
C SER A 100 0.69 0.74 19.24
N LEU A 101 0.41 2.05 19.20
CA LEU A 101 0.90 2.92 18.13
C LEU A 101 2.43 3.00 18.13
N LEU A 102 3.04 3.23 19.30
CA LEU A 102 4.50 3.31 19.43
C LEU A 102 5.17 1.98 19.06
N LEU A 103 4.58 0.85 19.45
CA LEU A 103 5.07 -0.48 19.05
C LEU A 103 4.97 -0.70 17.55
N ALA A 104 3.86 -0.32 16.91
CA ALA A 104 3.72 -0.40 15.46
C ALA A 104 4.75 0.47 14.72
N ILE A 105 4.99 1.70 15.20
CA ILE A 105 6.04 2.58 14.66
C ILE A 105 7.43 1.92 14.83
N ALA A 106 7.75 1.39 16.01
CA ALA A 106 9.02 0.74 16.28
C ALA A 106 9.22 -0.50 15.38
N ILE A 107 8.16 -1.29 15.14
CA ILE A 107 8.18 -2.42 14.19
C ILE A 107 8.58 -1.92 12.81
N MET A 108 7.93 -0.86 12.30
CA MET A 108 8.23 -0.32 10.95
C MET A 108 9.66 0.24 10.85
N LEU A 109 10.19 0.85 11.90
CA LEU A 109 11.57 1.36 11.90
C LEU A 109 12.61 0.23 11.93
N LEU A 110 12.34 -0.85 12.66
CA LEU A 110 13.30 -1.93 12.87
C LEU A 110 13.19 -3.07 11.86
N ILE A 111 12.13 -3.13 11.05
CA ILE A 111 11.92 -4.23 10.10
C ILE A 111 12.82 -4.10 8.86
N ASN A 112 13.31 -2.90 8.54
CA ASN A 112 14.00 -2.63 7.27
C ASN A 112 15.21 -3.54 6.99
N PRO A 113 16.13 -3.84 7.93
CA PRO A 113 17.23 -4.77 7.63
C PRO A 113 16.76 -6.18 7.27
N PHE A 114 15.65 -6.64 7.88
CA PHE A 114 15.07 -7.92 7.53
C PHE A 114 14.43 -7.89 6.13
N ILE A 115 13.70 -6.83 5.81
CA ILE A 115 13.08 -6.61 4.49
C ILE A 115 14.15 -6.50 3.40
N ALA A 116 15.25 -5.77 3.65
CA ALA A 116 16.37 -5.64 2.73
C ALA A 116 17.03 -6.99 2.43
N PHE A 117 17.28 -7.81 3.45
CA PHE A 117 17.82 -9.15 3.28
C PHE A 117 16.89 -10.06 2.45
N ILE A 118 15.57 -10.02 2.72
CA ILE A 118 14.58 -10.75 1.91
C ILE A 118 14.55 -10.23 0.48
N TYR A 119 14.73 -8.93 0.25
CA TYR A 119 14.80 -8.34 -1.08
C TYR A 119 15.99 -8.89 -1.86
N GLU A 120 17.21 -8.88 -1.30
CA GLU A 120 18.40 -9.47 -1.92
C GLU A 120 18.19 -10.96 -2.24
N TRP A 121 17.58 -11.71 -1.32
CA TRP A 121 17.27 -13.10 -1.55
C TRP A 121 16.26 -13.26 -2.69
N ASN A 122 15.21 -12.46 -2.75
CA ASN A 122 14.23 -12.47 -3.85
C ASN A 122 14.88 -12.11 -5.20
N MET A 123 15.81 -11.14 -5.22
CA MET A 123 16.59 -10.77 -6.42
C MET A 123 17.45 -11.92 -6.94
N SER A 124 17.85 -12.87 -6.12
CA SER A 124 18.65 -14.04 -6.54
C SER A 124 17.84 -15.07 -7.32
N PHE A 125 16.51 -14.95 -7.37
CA PHE A 125 15.65 -15.88 -8.10
C PHE A 125 15.74 -15.63 -9.61
N ASN A 126 15.91 -16.70 -10.36
CA ASN A 126 15.90 -16.63 -11.82
C ASN A 126 14.44 -16.52 -12.28
N ILE A 127 14.04 -15.35 -12.75
CA ILE A 127 12.68 -15.08 -13.22
C ILE A 127 12.68 -14.86 -14.75
N PRO A 128 11.58 -15.19 -15.47
CA PRO A 128 11.47 -14.97 -16.90
C PRO A 128 11.62 -13.49 -17.31
N ASP A 129 12.15 -13.24 -18.51
CA ASP A 129 12.40 -11.88 -19.03
C ASP A 129 11.16 -10.98 -19.03
N TRP A 130 9.98 -11.53 -19.31
CA TRP A 130 8.74 -10.75 -19.27
C TRP A 130 8.42 -10.20 -17.88
N MET A 131 8.82 -10.88 -16.80
CA MET A 131 8.68 -10.38 -15.43
C MET A 131 9.67 -9.24 -15.16
N LEU A 132 10.92 -9.37 -15.64
CA LEU A 132 11.93 -8.32 -15.51
C LEU A 132 11.49 -7.00 -16.17
N VAL A 133 10.81 -7.07 -17.31
CA VAL A 133 10.27 -5.87 -17.99
C VAL A 133 9.31 -5.08 -17.08
N TYR A 134 8.48 -5.77 -16.28
CA TYR A 134 7.59 -5.08 -15.33
C TYR A 134 8.38 -4.43 -14.18
N ASP A 135 9.38 -5.15 -13.63
CA ASP A 135 10.23 -4.62 -12.58
C ASP A 135 11.01 -3.38 -13.06
N ASP A 136 11.66 -3.46 -14.22
CA ASP A 136 12.42 -2.36 -14.86
C ASP A 136 11.55 -1.12 -15.12
N ASN A 137 10.34 -1.31 -15.62
CA ASN A 137 9.41 -0.20 -15.87
C ASN A 137 8.96 0.46 -14.58
N ALA A 138 8.63 -0.33 -13.56
CA ALA A 138 8.23 0.19 -12.26
C ALA A 138 9.40 0.94 -11.58
N GLU A 139 10.62 0.43 -11.69
CA GLU A 139 11.82 1.10 -11.16
C GLU A 139 12.07 2.43 -11.87
N LYS A 140 12.00 2.48 -13.20
CA LYS A 140 12.14 3.72 -13.99
C LYS A 140 11.14 4.79 -13.58
N ILE A 141 9.86 4.41 -13.40
CA ILE A 141 8.81 5.33 -12.95
C ILE A 141 9.13 5.83 -11.55
N THR A 142 9.42 4.92 -10.62
CA THR A 142 9.74 5.26 -9.22
C THR A 142 10.94 6.19 -9.14
N ASN A 143 12.03 5.86 -9.83
CA ASN A 143 13.23 6.71 -9.88
C ASN A 143 12.96 8.09 -10.47
N SER A 144 12.06 8.19 -11.47
CA SER A 144 11.64 9.48 -12.02
C SER A 144 10.83 10.30 -11.03
N PHE A 145 9.94 9.66 -10.26
CA PHE A 145 9.14 10.33 -9.22
C PHE A 145 9.99 10.83 -8.06
N LEU A 146 11.01 10.05 -7.66
CA LEU A 146 11.89 10.39 -6.54
C LEU A 146 12.94 11.45 -6.86
N LYS A 147 13.05 11.91 -8.12
CA LYS A 147 13.83 13.11 -8.46
C LYS A 147 13.10 14.35 -7.98
N MET A 148 13.47 14.83 -6.80
CA MET A 148 12.86 15.97 -6.12
C MET A 148 13.85 17.11 -5.99
N ASN A 149 13.44 18.32 -6.37
CA ASN A 149 14.27 19.53 -6.29
C ASN A 149 13.73 20.54 -5.28
N THR A 150 12.44 20.47 -4.96
CA THR A 150 11.74 21.41 -4.09
C THR A 150 10.96 20.71 -2.98
N LEU A 151 10.63 21.43 -1.92
CA LEU A 151 9.70 20.92 -0.89
C LEU A 151 8.32 20.61 -1.48
N GLY A 152 7.89 21.33 -2.53
CA GLY A 152 6.66 21.02 -3.25
C GLY A 152 6.68 19.62 -3.86
N ASP A 153 7.80 19.21 -4.47
CA ASP A 153 7.98 17.86 -5.02
C ASP A 153 7.92 16.81 -3.91
N LEU A 154 8.55 17.08 -2.76
CA LEU A 154 8.50 16.19 -1.60
C LEU A 154 7.05 16.00 -1.10
N PHE A 155 6.30 17.08 -0.90
CA PHE A 155 4.92 16.99 -0.46
C PHE A 155 4.02 16.29 -1.47
N PHE A 156 4.21 16.55 -2.77
CA PHE A 156 3.45 15.87 -3.81
C PHE A 156 3.78 14.37 -3.85
N ASN A 157 5.05 14.00 -3.74
CA ASN A 157 5.46 12.59 -3.66
C ASN A 157 4.92 11.89 -2.40
N LEU A 158 4.96 12.55 -1.24
CA LEU A 158 4.33 12.02 -0.03
C LEU A 158 2.83 11.75 -0.23
N LEU A 159 2.13 12.64 -0.93
CA LEU A 159 0.71 12.44 -1.23
C LEU A 159 0.50 11.23 -2.15
N VAL A 160 1.26 11.16 -3.25
CA VAL A 160 1.06 10.17 -4.33
C VAL A 160 1.59 8.78 -3.95
N ILE A 161 2.75 8.71 -3.28
CA ILE A 161 3.46 7.45 -3.01
C ILE A 161 3.17 6.93 -1.59
N ALA A 162 2.88 7.82 -0.63
CA ALA A 162 2.70 7.39 0.75
C ALA A 162 1.25 7.48 1.23
N ILE A 163 0.62 8.65 1.18
CA ILE A 163 -0.69 8.88 1.82
C ILE A 163 -1.81 8.14 1.08
N ILE A 164 -1.95 8.39 -0.22
CA ILE A 164 -3.04 7.80 -1.03
C ILE A 164 -2.94 6.28 -1.08
N PRO A 165 -1.76 5.66 -1.36
CA PRO A 165 -1.63 4.20 -1.31
C PRO A 165 -1.91 3.62 0.06
N ALA A 166 -1.32 4.17 1.13
CA ALA A 166 -1.52 3.65 2.49
C ALA A 166 -3.00 3.64 2.91
N ILE A 167 -3.77 4.67 2.57
CA ILE A 167 -5.21 4.70 2.85
C ILE A 167 -5.95 3.73 1.93
N GLY A 168 -5.74 3.82 0.62
CA GLY A 168 -6.51 3.09 -0.38
C GLY A 168 -6.29 1.59 -0.31
N GLU A 169 -5.04 1.18 -0.24
CA GLU A 169 -4.67 -0.24 -0.18
C GLU A 169 -5.14 -0.88 1.13
N GLU A 170 -4.99 -0.20 2.28
CA GLU A 170 -5.48 -0.75 3.54
C GLU A 170 -7.02 -0.84 3.57
N LEU A 171 -7.74 0.11 2.98
CA LEU A 171 -9.20 0.04 2.81
C LEU A 171 -9.59 -1.23 2.06
N LEU A 172 -8.96 -1.52 0.91
CA LEU A 172 -9.28 -2.67 0.09
C LEU A 172 -8.80 -3.97 0.74
N PHE A 173 -7.51 -4.05 1.09
CA PHE A 173 -6.89 -5.31 1.51
C PHE A 173 -7.30 -5.70 2.93
N ARG A 174 -7.23 -4.79 3.91
CA ARG A 174 -7.55 -5.11 5.32
C ARG A 174 -9.01 -4.83 5.62
N GLY A 175 -9.49 -3.66 5.18
CA GLY A 175 -10.88 -3.24 5.39
C GLY A 175 -11.89 -4.16 4.71
N TYR A 176 -11.61 -4.67 3.53
CA TYR A 176 -12.54 -5.52 2.80
C TYR A 176 -12.06 -6.97 2.63
N LEU A 177 -10.95 -7.22 1.91
CA LEU A 177 -10.56 -8.57 1.49
C LEU A 177 -10.24 -9.46 2.69
N GLN A 178 -9.39 -9.03 3.61
CA GLN A 178 -8.99 -9.81 4.78
C GLN A 178 -10.20 -10.18 5.64
N GLN A 179 -11.14 -9.24 5.85
CA GLN A 179 -12.35 -9.52 6.62
C GLN A 179 -13.22 -10.58 5.93
N ASN A 180 -13.49 -10.43 4.63
CA ASN A 180 -14.33 -11.37 3.90
C ASN A 180 -13.69 -12.76 3.81
N ILE A 181 -12.39 -12.86 3.48
CA ILE A 181 -11.69 -14.14 3.44
C ILE A 181 -11.70 -14.81 4.83
N SER A 182 -11.50 -14.03 5.90
CA SER A 182 -11.60 -14.55 7.26
C SER A 182 -12.99 -15.09 7.59
N GLN A 183 -14.06 -14.40 7.17
CA GLN A 183 -15.44 -14.86 7.35
C GLN A 183 -15.73 -16.12 6.53
N TRP A 184 -15.26 -16.21 5.28
CA TRP A 184 -15.51 -17.35 4.40
C TRP A 184 -14.76 -18.62 4.83
N THR A 185 -13.52 -18.45 5.30
CA THR A 185 -12.66 -19.58 5.69
C THR A 185 -12.83 -19.99 7.15
N GLY A 186 -13.34 -19.09 8.01
CA GLY A 186 -13.31 -19.22 9.46
C GLY A 186 -11.88 -19.18 10.05
N LYS A 187 -10.87 -18.82 9.25
CA LYS A 187 -9.45 -18.91 9.60
C LYS A 187 -8.74 -17.57 9.39
N PRO A 188 -8.66 -16.69 10.41
CA PRO A 188 -8.08 -15.34 10.27
C PRO A 188 -6.63 -15.34 9.78
N HIS A 189 -5.81 -16.28 10.24
CA HIS A 189 -4.40 -16.38 9.83
C HIS A 189 -4.25 -16.75 8.34
N VAL A 190 -5.13 -17.62 7.82
CA VAL A 190 -5.18 -17.93 6.38
C VAL A 190 -5.59 -16.69 5.57
N ALA A 191 -6.56 -15.93 6.07
CA ALA A 191 -6.97 -14.70 5.43
C ALA A 191 -5.83 -13.67 5.35
N ILE A 192 -5.02 -13.53 6.41
CA ILE A 192 -3.85 -12.65 6.41
C ILE A 192 -2.85 -13.09 5.32
N ILE A 193 -2.53 -14.39 5.24
CA ILE A 193 -1.56 -14.92 4.26
C ILE A 193 -2.08 -14.68 2.83
N ILE A 194 -3.33 -15.05 2.54
CA ILE A 194 -3.91 -14.87 1.19
C ILE A 194 -3.93 -13.38 0.82
N THR A 195 -4.34 -12.53 1.75
CA THR A 195 -4.40 -11.09 1.48
C THR A 195 -3.01 -10.48 1.28
N ALA A 196 -1.99 -10.95 2.01
CA ALA A 196 -0.61 -10.51 1.82
C ALA A 196 -0.04 -10.96 0.46
N ILE A 197 -0.39 -12.17 -0.01
CA ILE A 197 -0.05 -12.63 -1.37
C ILE A 197 -0.69 -11.73 -2.42
N LEU A 198 -1.99 -11.46 -2.30
CA LEU A 198 -2.71 -10.58 -3.23
C LEU A 198 -2.18 -9.15 -3.21
N PHE A 199 -1.87 -8.64 -2.02
CA PHE A 199 -1.25 -7.32 -1.83
C PHE A 199 0.08 -7.20 -2.56
N SER A 200 0.94 -8.20 -2.44
CA SER A 200 2.21 -8.20 -3.16
C SER A 200 2.05 -8.41 -4.67
N ALA A 201 1.17 -9.32 -5.08
CA ALA A 201 0.98 -9.68 -6.47
C ALA A 201 0.42 -8.54 -7.34
N ILE A 202 -0.47 -7.68 -6.79
CA ILE A 202 -1.08 -6.58 -7.56
C ILE A 202 -0.06 -5.55 -8.06
N HIS A 203 1.11 -5.47 -7.43
CA HIS A 203 2.17 -4.56 -7.85
C HIS A 203 2.89 -5.01 -9.11
N MET A 204 2.73 -6.27 -9.54
CA MET A 204 3.39 -6.84 -10.73
C MET A 204 4.92 -6.65 -10.74
N GLN A 205 5.53 -6.56 -9.56
CA GLN A 205 6.97 -6.42 -9.33
C GLN A 205 7.49 -7.67 -8.64
N PHE A 206 8.04 -8.58 -9.40
CA PHE A 206 8.36 -9.94 -8.95
C PHE A 206 9.61 -9.98 -8.07
N GLN A 207 10.60 -9.12 -8.36
CA GLN A 207 11.82 -8.98 -7.55
C GLN A 207 11.56 -8.33 -6.19
N GLY A 208 10.45 -7.60 -6.04
CA GLY A 208 9.99 -7.05 -4.77
C GLY A 208 8.86 -7.85 -4.11
N PHE A 209 8.54 -9.07 -4.60
CA PHE A 209 7.38 -9.81 -4.12
C PHE A 209 7.50 -10.22 -2.65
N LEU A 210 8.60 -10.86 -2.25
CA LEU A 210 8.78 -11.35 -0.88
C LEU A 210 8.84 -10.24 0.17
N PRO A 211 9.55 -9.12 -0.04
CA PRO A 211 9.53 -7.97 0.87
C PRO A 211 8.11 -7.43 1.10
N ARG A 212 7.35 -7.19 0.02
CA ARG A 212 5.96 -6.71 0.13
C ARG A 212 5.02 -7.71 0.76
N PHE A 213 5.21 -9.00 0.48
CA PHE A 213 4.46 -10.07 1.15
C PHE A 213 4.71 -10.06 2.67
N ALA A 214 5.97 -9.95 3.11
CA ALA A 214 6.32 -9.87 4.52
C ALA A 214 5.71 -8.63 5.19
N LEU A 215 5.80 -7.46 4.55
CA LEU A 215 5.12 -6.24 5.00
C LEU A 215 3.59 -6.46 5.06
N GLY A 216 3.04 -7.11 4.05
CA GLY A 216 1.62 -7.47 3.97
C GLY A 216 1.16 -8.30 5.16
N ILE A 217 1.96 -9.26 5.61
CA ILE A 217 1.68 -10.06 6.81
C ILE A 217 1.66 -9.18 8.07
N VAL A 218 2.67 -8.33 8.25
CA VAL A 218 2.75 -7.44 9.43
C VAL A 218 1.52 -6.54 9.51
N LEU A 219 1.17 -5.85 8.42
CA LEU A 219 -0.01 -4.98 8.35
C LEU A 219 -1.32 -5.76 8.59
N GLY A 220 -1.40 -7.00 8.07
CA GLY A 220 -2.53 -7.89 8.30
C GLY A 220 -2.72 -8.25 9.78
N TYR A 221 -1.63 -8.51 10.51
CA TYR A 221 -1.68 -8.77 11.94
C TYR A 221 -1.97 -7.51 12.76
N LEU A 222 -1.44 -6.34 12.38
CA LEU A 222 -1.79 -5.05 13.01
C LEU A 222 -3.30 -4.82 12.97
N PHE A 223 -3.93 -5.07 11.81
CA PHE A 223 -5.39 -5.01 11.67
C PHE A 223 -6.11 -6.06 12.52
N TYR A 224 -5.69 -7.30 12.44
CA TYR A 224 -6.35 -8.43 13.12
C TYR A 224 -6.40 -8.25 14.65
N TRP A 225 -5.28 -7.83 15.25
CA TRP A 225 -5.22 -7.67 16.70
C TRP A 225 -5.89 -6.39 17.19
N SER A 226 -5.74 -5.28 16.48
CA SER A 226 -6.35 -4.01 16.86
C SER A 226 -7.85 -3.93 16.58
N GLY A 227 -8.33 -4.64 15.54
CA GLY A 227 -9.67 -4.45 15.00
C GLY A 227 -9.89 -3.04 14.44
N SER A 228 -8.83 -2.29 14.17
CA SER A 228 -8.84 -0.92 13.68
C SER A 228 -8.03 -0.81 12.40
N LEU A 229 -8.62 -0.20 11.38
CA LEU A 229 -7.93 0.03 10.10
C LEU A 229 -6.85 1.12 10.19
N TRP A 230 -6.96 2.02 11.18
CA TRP A 230 -6.01 3.13 11.33
C TRP A 230 -4.60 2.67 11.71
N LEU A 231 -4.47 1.60 12.48
CA LEU A 231 -3.14 1.14 12.90
C LEU A 231 -2.28 0.65 11.71
N PRO A 232 -2.77 -0.23 10.83
CA PRO A 232 -2.02 -0.58 9.62
C PRO A 232 -1.90 0.59 8.63
N ILE A 233 -2.88 1.49 8.50
CA ILE A 233 -2.75 2.71 7.67
C ILE A 233 -1.55 3.54 8.14
N ILE A 234 -1.42 3.82 9.44
CA ILE A 234 -0.31 4.63 9.98
C ILE A 234 1.03 3.90 9.78
N ALA A 235 1.07 2.59 10.01
CA ALA A 235 2.27 1.79 9.81
C ALA A 235 2.72 1.77 8.33
N HIS A 236 1.78 1.57 7.40
CA HIS A 236 2.03 1.58 5.96
C HIS A 236 2.45 2.97 5.47
N LEU A 237 1.74 4.02 5.91
CA LEU A 237 2.11 5.41 5.64
C LEU A 237 3.54 5.70 6.08
N LEU A 238 3.94 5.28 7.28
CA LEU A 238 5.29 5.49 7.78
C LEU A 238 6.33 4.79 6.89
N ASN A 239 6.09 3.54 6.52
CA ASN A 239 6.97 2.79 5.63
C ASN A 239 7.22 3.52 4.30
N ASN A 240 6.14 3.93 3.63
CA ASN A 240 6.23 4.60 2.34
C ASN A 240 6.79 6.03 2.47
N ALA A 241 6.41 6.75 3.53
CA ALA A 241 6.90 8.10 3.78
C ALA A 241 8.41 8.13 4.07
N MET A 242 8.96 7.12 4.75
CA MET A 242 10.41 7.01 4.96
C MET A 242 11.14 6.87 3.62
N ALA A 243 10.69 5.99 2.73
CA ALA A 243 11.30 5.81 1.41
C ALA A 243 11.30 7.12 0.59
N VAL A 244 10.19 7.85 0.58
CA VAL A 244 10.10 9.16 -0.11
C VAL A 244 10.97 10.22 0.57
N THR A 245 10.92 10.32 1.91
CA THR A 245 11.61 11.38 2.65
C THR A 245 13.13 11.23 2.53
N PHE A 246 13.66 10.00 2.66
CA PHE A 246 15.10 9.76 2.58
C PHE A 246 15.65 9.81 1.15
N SER A 247 14.79 9.79 0.14
CA SER A 247 15.16 10.10 -1.25
C SER A 247 15.24 11.61 -1.53
N TYR A 248 14.77 12.48 -0.62
CA TYR A 248 14.90 13.93 -0.78
C TYR A 248 16.32 14.40 -0.42
N PRO A 249 16.97 15.28 -1.22
CA PRO A 249 18.38 15.61 -1.07
C PRO A 249 18.83 16.03 0.35
N THR A 250 18.00 16.81 1.05
CA THR A 250 18.31 17.26 2.43
C THR A 250 18.39 16.10 3.44
N PHE A 251 17.74 14.97 3.17
CA PHE A 251 17.68 13.82 4.05
C PHE A 251 18.39 12.58 3.48
N SER A 252 19.11 12.73 2.36
CA SER A 252 19.80 11.61 1.69
C SER A 252 20.89 10.95 2.54
N ASP A 253 21.46 11.66 3.53
CA ASP A 253 22.40 11.08 4.49
C ASP A 253 21.75 9.97 5.34
N TYR A 254 20.43 9.92 5.43
CA TYR A 254 19.68 8.88 6.14
C TYR A 254 19.14 7.79 5.21
N ALA A 255 19.45 7.81 3.90
CA ALA A 255 18.95 6.83 2.92
C ALA A 255 19.31 5.39 3.31
N TYR A 256 20.44 5.19 4.01
CA TYR A 256 20.85 3.88 4.53
C TYR A 256 19.79 3.19 5.42
N LEU A 257 18.85 3.96 5.99
CA LEU A 257 17.76 3.41 6.80
C LEU A 257 16.70 2.68 5.96
N THR A 258 16.67 2.94 4.65
CA THR A 258 15.74 2.33 3.69
C THR A 258 16.46 1.65 2.53
N GLU A 259 17.80 1.50 2.61
CA GLU A 259 18.57 0.75 1.62
C GLU A 259 18.13 -0.71 1.55
N ASN A 260 18.17 -1.26 0.34
CA ASN A 260 17.79 -2.64 0.06
C ASN A 260 18.94 -3.63 0.30
N THR A 261 19.93 -3.29 1.12
CA THR A 261 21.08 -4.13 1.44
C THR A 261 21.22 -4.31 2.94
N ALA A 262 21.37 -5.54 3.38
CA ALA A 262 21.63 -5.84 4.79
C ALA A 262 22.41 -7.15 4.94
N THR A 263 23.33 -7.17 5.88
CA THR A 263 24.01 -8.42 6.26
C THR A 263 23.02 -9.39 6.93
N TRP A 264 23.31 -10.69 6.86
CA TRP A 264 22.49 -11.69 7.52
C TRP A 264 22.39 -11.48 9.05
N GLN A 265 23.45 -10.92 9.68
CA GLN A 265 23.45 -10.58 11.11
C GLN A 265 22.46 -9.45 11.41
N GLN A 266 22.47 -8.38 10.60
CA GLN A 266 21.52 -7.26 10.74
C GLN A 266 20.08 -7.77 10.55
N ALA A 267 19.83 -8.61 9.53
CA ALA A 267 18.53 -9.21 9.29
C ALA A 267 18.08 -10.09 10.47
N PHE A 268 18.98 -10.90 11.03
CA PHE A 268 18.67 -11.76 12.18
C PHE A 268 18.29 -10.93 13.42
N PHE A 269 19.08 -9.92 13.77
CA PHE A 269 18.77 -9.05 14.92
C PHE A 269 17.47 -8.24 14.69
N SER A 270 17.25 -7.75 13.46
CA SER A 270 16.01 -7.09 13.07
C SER A 270 14.81 -8.02 13.25
N PHE A 271 14.89 -9.24 12.73
CA PHE A 271 13.83 -10.25 12.87
C PHE A 271 13.51 -10.58 14.34
N MET A 272 14.55 -10.77 15.18
CA MET A 272 14.37 -11.04 16.61
C MET A 272 13.73 -9.85 17.34
N ALA A 273 14.20 -8.62 17.06
CA ALA A 273 13.65 -7.41 17.65
C ALA A 273 12.18 -7.20 17.24
N VAL A 274 11.87 -7.35 15.96
CA VAL A 274 10.51 -7.27 15.44
C VAL A 274 9.62 -8.35 16.03
N GLY A 275 10.10 -9.59 16.14
CA GLY A 275 9.38 -10.69 16.79
C GLY A 275 9.01 -10.37 18.24
N LEU A 276 9.94 -9.79 19.01
CA LEU A 276 9.67 -9.33 20.38
C LEU A 276 8.62 -8.22 20.41
N LEU A 277 8.75 -7.21 19.54
CA LEU A 277 7.79 -6.10 19.48
C LEU A 277 6.40 -6.56 19.07
N VAL A 278 6.31 -7.49 18.13
CA VAL A 278 5.05 -8.13 17.70
C VAL A 278 4.40 -8.88 18.87
N PHE A 279 5.17 -9.64 19.65
CA PHE A 279 4.67 -10.32 20.85
C PHE A 279 4.15 -9.31 21.89
N LEU A 280 4.90 -8.23 22.17
CA LEU A 280 4.47 -7.17 23.09
C LEU A 280 3.21 -6.46 22.59
N LEU A 281 3.11 -6.20 21.29
CA LEU A 281 1.93 -5.60 20.67
C LEU A 281 0.70 -6.49 20.82
N GLN A 282 0.83 -7.78 20.51
CA GLN A 282 -0.24 -8.76 20.67
C GLN A 282 -0.74 -8.79 22.11
N LYS A 283 0.18 -8.87 23.10
CA LYS A 283 -0.16 -8.85 24.52
C LYS A 283 -0.89 -7.57 24.92
N ASN A 284 -0.42 -6.41 24.45
CA ASN A 284 -1.03 -5.10 24.76
C ASN A 284 -2.46 -4.98 24.20
N LEU A 285 -2.72 -5.54 23.02
CA LEU A 285 -4.04 -5.48 22.37
C LEU A 285 -5.01 -6.56 22.87
N SER A 286 -4.52 -7.71 23.34
CA SER A 286 -5.37 -8.77 23.92
C SER A 286 -5.93 -8.40 25.30
N ILE A 287 -5.17 -7.69 26.13
CA ILE A 287 -5.62 -7.20 27.45
C ILE A 287 -6.86 -6.28 27.36
N LYS A 288 -7.12 -5.68 26.20
CA LYS A 288 -8.28 -4.80 25.98
C LYS A 288 -9.57 -5.54 25.57
N LYS A 289 -9.51 -6.84 25.29
CA LYS A 289 -10.68 -7.62 24.88
C LYS A 289 -11.41 -8.30 26.04
N ASP A 290 -10.78 -8.32 27.20
CA ASP A 290 -11.34 -8.77 28.50
C ASP A 290 -11.85 -7.54 29.30
#